data_31116fa77bf403fe412ffb1f327a3d75
#
_entry.id   31116fa77bf403fe412ffb1f327a3d75
#
_cell.length_a   1.000
_cell.length_b   1.000
_cell.length_c   1.000
_cell.angle_alpha   90.00
_cell.angle_beta   90.00
_cell.angle_gamma   90.00
#
_symmetry.space_group_name_H-M   'P 1'
#
loop_
_entity.id
_entity.type
_entity.pdbx_description
1 polymer ?
#
loop_
_entity_poly.entity_id
_entity_poly.type
_entity_poly.pdbx_seq_one_letter_code
_entity_poly.pdbx_strand_id
1 'polypeptide(L)'
;MASYAQGIDALNQSLSEVKGIDVSFEFFPPKTELMEKTLWKSVERLAPLKPSYMSVTYGANSGERDRTHDVVKRIQAETGIKAVPHLTCVDATREELIEIAKDYWQSG
;
A
#
# COMPACT_ATOMS: atom_id res chain seq x y z
N MET A 1 -3.46 -27.61 13.65
CA MET A 1 -3.40 -26.44 12.78
C MET A 1 -2.35 -25.46 13.30
N ALA A 2 -1.45 -25.03 12.43
CA ALA A 2 -0.54 -23.95 12.78
C ALA A 2 -1.35 -22.66 13.06
N SER A 3 -0.98 -21.92 14.09
CA SER A 3 -1.57 -20.62 14.33
C SER A 3 -1.23 -19.66 13.17
N TYR A 4 -2.02 -18.63 13.01
CA TYR A 4 -1.78 -17.62 11.97
C TYR A 4 -0.37 -16.97 12.10
N ALA A 5 0.07 -16.75 13.33
CA ALA A 5 1.40 -16.24 13.64
C ALA A 5 2.52 -17.19 13.15
N GLN A 6 2.37 -18.49 13.36
CA GLN A 6 3.33 -19.49 12.90
C GLN A 6 3.42 -19.54 11.36
N GLY A 7 2.31 -19.34 10.67
CA GLY A 7 2.30 -19.25 9.20
C GLY A 7 3.07 -18.05 8.68
N ILE A 8 2.94 -16.91 9.33
CA ILE A 8 3.70 -15.69 8.97
C ILE A 8 5.18 -15.85 9.26
N ASP A 9 5.53 -16.43 10.39
CA ASP A 9 6.94 -16.66 10.75
C ASP A 9 7.61 -17.62 9.75
N ALA A 10 6.91 -18.70 9.37
CA ALA A 10 7.41 -19.63 8.36
C ALA A 10 7.59 -18.95 6.99
N LEU A 11 6.64 -18.12 6.59
CA LEU A 11 6.72 -17.35 5.34
C LEU A 11 7.87 -16.33 5.38
N ASN A 12 8.02 -15.62 6.48
CA ASN A 12 9.10 -14.65 6.67
C ASN A 12 10.47 -15.33 6.60
N GLN A 13 10.62 -16.49 7.23
CA GLN A 13 11.84 -17.29 7.14
C GLN A 13 12.12 -17.75 5.71
N SER A 14 11.10 -18.27 5.02
CA SER A 14 11.23 -18.67 3.62
C SER A 14 11.64 -17.51 2.71
N LEU A 15 11.05 -16.32 2.89
CA LEU A 15 11.41 -15.13 2.11
C LEU A 15 12.83 -14.66 2.40
N SER A 16 13.31 -14.77 3.64
CA SER A 16 14.68 -14.40 4.00
C SER A 16 15.72 -15.36 3.41
N GLU A 17 15.37 -16.60 3.18
CA GLU A 17 16.23 -17.63 2.59
C GLU A 17 16.31 -17.54 1.06
N VAL A 18 15.32 -16.93 0.41
CA VAL A 18 15.28 -16.77 -1.05
C VAL A 18 15.97 -15.47 -1.44
N LYS A 19 17.25 -15.57 -1.78
CA LYS A 19 18.03 -14.44 -2.28
C LYS A 19 17.67 -14.11 -3.73
N GLY A 20 17.42 -12.83 -4.00
CA GLY A 20 17.22 -12.32 -5.36
C GLY A 20 15.76 -12.27 -5.82
N ILE A 21 14.78 -12.49 -4.93
CA ILE A 21 13.37 -12.28 -5.23
C ILE A 21 12.88 -11.05 -4.44
N ASP A 22 12.36 -10.07 -5.16
CA ASP A 22 11.66 -8.93 -4.57
C ASP A 22 10.17 -9.25 -4.46
N VAL A 23 9.61 -8.99 -3.29
CA VAL A 23 8.17 -9.19 -3.01
C VAL A 23 7.53 -7.85 -2.74
N SER A 24 6.38 -7.60 -3.33
CA SER A 24 5.54 -6.45 -3.06
C SER A 24 4.10 -6.89 -2.82
N PHE A 25 3.33 -6.05 -2.15
CA PHE A 25 1.91 -6.26 -1.93
C PHE A 25 1.12 -5.10 -2.51
N GLU A 26 -0.05 -5.41 -3.03
CA GLU A 26 -0.97 -4.43 -3.58
C GLU A 26 -2.26 -4.42 -2.77
N PHE A 27 -2.76 -3.23 -2.47
CA PHE A 27 -3.98 -3.01 -1.72
C PHE A 27 -4.97 -2.16 -2.51
N PHE A 28 -6.25 -2.34 -2.19
CA PHE A 28 -7.32 -1.50 -2.70
C PHE A 28 -7.73 -0.46 -1.64
N PRO A 29 -8.02 0.79 -2.03
CA PRO A 29 -8.56 1.77 -1.09
C PRO A 29 -9.87 1.28 -0.47
N PRO A 30 -10.02 1.35 0.87
CA PRO A 30 -11.22 0.88 1.53
C PRO A 30 -12.40 1.81 1.22
N LYS A 31 -13.59 1.22 1.02
CA LYS A 31 -14.84 1.95 0.77
C LYS A 31 -15.77 1.97 1.99
N THR A 32 -15.53 1.09 2.94
CA THR A 32 -16.33 0.97 4.17
C THR A 32 -15.42 0.93 5.39
N GLU A 33 -15.98 1.19 6.57
CA GLU A 33 -15.25 1.10 7.82
C GLU A 33 -14.70 -0.32 8.08
N LEU A 34 -15.47 -1.34 7.72
CA LEU A 34 -15.02 -2.73 7.84
C LEU A 34 -13.84 -3.03 6.92
N MET A 35 -13.89 -2.55 5.68
CA MET A 35 -12.78 -2.69 4.73
C MET A 35 -11.54 -1.96 5.21
N GLU A 36 -11.69 -0.80 5.84
CA GLU A 36 -10.58 -0.05 6.42
C GLU A 36 -9.92 -0.83 7.54
N LYS A 37 -10.67 -1.38 8.47
CA LYS A 37 -10.15 -2.24 9.54
C LYS A 37 -9.42 -3.45 8.98
N THR A 38 -9.96 -4.07 7.94
CA THR A 38 -9.34 -5.23 7.29
C THR A 38 -8.02 -4.83 6.60
N LEU A 39 -8.00 -3.70 5.92
CA LEU A 39 -6.79 -3.17 5.29
C LEU A 39 -5.65 -2.99 6.30
N TRP A 40 -5.93 -2.32 7.41
CA TRP A 40 -4.88 -2.03 8.40
C TRP A 40 -4.40 -3.28 9.13
N LYS A 41 -5.27 -4.23 9.40
CA LYS A 41 -4.85 -5.55 9.89
C LYS A 41 -3.95 -6.28 8.91
N SER A 42 -4.25 -6.18 7.62
CA SER A 42 -3.42 -6.79 6.56
C SER A 42 -2.05 -6.11 6.47
N VAL A 43 -2.01 -4.79 6.49
CA VAL A 43 -0.76 -4.02 6.49
C VAL A 43 0.10 -4.38 7.71
N GLU A 44 -0.48 -4.42 8.91
CA GLU A 44 0.21 -4.83 10.13
C GLU A 44 0.85 -6.23 10.03
N ARG A 45 0.14 -7.16 9.41
CA ARG A 45 0.60 -8.55 9.27
C ARG A 45 1.66 -8.72 8.19
N LEU A 46 1.59 -7.93 7.13
CA LEU A 46 2.49 -8.04 5.99
C LEU A 46 3.75 -7.18 6.12
N ALA A 47 3.69 -6.09 6.88
CA ALA A 47 4.85 -5.21 7.07
C ALA A 47 6.10 -5.92 7.64
N PRO A 48 5.98 -6.86 8.61
CA PRO A 48 7.13 -7.60 9.13
C PRO A 48 7.85 -8.47 8.08
N LEU A 49 7.20 -8.80 6.97
CA LEU A 49 7.82 -9.53 5.86
C LEU A 49 8.80 -8.67 5.05
N LYS A 50 8.88 -7.39 5.34
CA LYS A 50 9.79 -6.42 4.71
C LYS A 50 9.69 -6.44 3.18
N PRO A 51 8.49 -6.22 2.60
CA PRO A 51 8.34 -6.12 1.16
C PRO A 51 9.16 -4.95 0.61
N SER A 52 9.52 -5.01 -0.66
CA SER A 52 10.24 -3.94 -1.35
C SER A 52 9.41 -2.66 -1.42
N TYR A 53 8.10 -2.81 -1.59
CA TYR A 53 7.13 -1.72 -1.54
C TYR A 53 5.71 -2.27 -1.35
N MET A 54 4.79 -1.39 -1.01
CA MET A 54 3.36 -1.63 -0.99
C MET A 54 2.67 -0.67 -1.94
N SER A 55 1.93 -1.18 -2.91
CA SER A 55 1.18 -0.34 -3.87
C SER A 55 -0.29 -0.25 -3.48
N VAL A 56 -0.91 0.84 -3.86
CA VAL A 56 -2.35 1.09 -3.64
C VAL A 56 -2.99 1.45 -4.96
N THR A 57 -4.05 0.72 -5.33
CA THR A 57 -4.79 0.97 -6.55
C THR A 57 -5.47 2.33 -6.52
N TYR A 58 -5.75 2.84 -7.70
CA TYR A 58 -6.33 4.16 -7.88
C TYR A 58 -7.79 4.05 -8.32
N GLY A 59 -8.67 4.71 -7.59
CA GLY A 59 -10.06 4.82 -7.99
C GLY A 59 -10.25 5.84 -9.12
N ALA A 60 -11.14 5.51 -10.06
CA ALA A 60 -11.43 6.37 -11.21
C ALA A 60 -12.22 7.63 -10.85
N ASN A 61 -12.83 7.71 -9.67
CA ASN A 61 -13.63 8.84 -9.21
C ASN A 61 -12.81 9.77 -8.33
N SER A 62 -13.07 11.07 -8.39
CA SER A 62 -12.35 12.10 -7.63
C SER A 62 -12.28 11.85 -6.11
N GLY A 63 -13.35 11.31 -5.52
CA GLY A 63 -13.37 10.95 -4.11
C GLY A 63 -12.51 9.74 -3.74
N GLU A 64 -12.17 8.91 -4.71
CA GLU A 64 -11.29 7.76 -4.52
C GLU A 64 -9.80 8.13 -4.60
N ARG A 65 -9.47 9.26 -5.23
CA ARG A 65 -8.11 9.81 -5.26
C ARG A 65 -7.60 10.13 -3.86
N ASP A 66 -8.43 10.85 -3.10
CA ASP A 66 -8.09 11.23 -1.74
C ASP A 66 -7.89 9.99 -0.85
N ARG A 67 -8.70 8.96 -1.03
CA ARG A 67 -8.56 7.69 -0.30
C ARG A 67 -7.24 6.98 -0.62
N THR A 68 -6.87 6.88 -1.89
CA THR A 68 -5.57 6.31 -2.29
C THR A 68 -4.42 7.10 -1.66
N HIS A 69 -4.51 8.40 -1.70
CA HIS A 69 -3.52 9.32 -1.15
C HIS A 69 -3.35 9.16 0.36
N ASP A 70 -4.45 9.12 1.10
CA ASP A 70 -4.45 8.93 2.55
C ASP A 70 -3.87 7.56 2.94
N VAL A 71 -4.25 6.50 2.24
CA VAL A 71 -3.74 5.14 2.48
C VAL A 71 -2.23 5.07 2.24
N VAL A 72 -1.75 5.62 1.13
CA VAL A 72 -0.32 5.67 0.79
C VAL A 72 0.48 6.40 1.87
N LYS A 73 0.05 7.58 2.25
CA LYS A 73 0.72 8.38 3.28
C LYS A 73 0.77 7.65 4.63
N ARG A 74 -0.33 7.02 5.01
CA ARG A 74 -0.42 6.29 6.28
C ARG A 74 0.45 5.03 6.27
N ILE A 75 0.48 4.25 5.20
CA ILE A 75 1.38 3.08 5.09
C ILE A 75 2.82 3.52 5.32
N GLN A 76 3.26 4.55 4.62
CA GLN A 76 4.63 5.03 4.73
C GLN A 76 4.96 5.56 6.12
N ALA A 77 4.06 6.33 6.73
CA ALA A 77 4.23 6.89 8.06
C ALA A 77 4.27 5.81 9.17
N GLU A 78 3.39 4.81 9.10
CA GLU A 78 3.27 3.79 10.15
C GLU A 78 4.25 2.62 9.99
N THR A 79 4.63 2.27 8.77
CA THR A 79 5.49 1.09 8.51
C THR A 79 6.91 1.43 8.10
N GLY A 80 7.15 2.62 7.59
CA GLY A 80 8.43 2.99 6.96
C GLY A 80 8.66 2.30 5.60
N ILE A 81 7.72 1.50 5.12
CA ILE A 81 7.81 0.83 3.83
C ILE A 81 7.42 1.82 2.73
N LYS A 82 8.16 1.79 1.61
CA LYS A 82 7.83 2.62 0.44
C LYS A 82 6.42 2.30 -0.05
N ALA A 83 5.56 3.30 -0.07
CA ALA A 83 4.21 3.19 -0.60
C ALA A 83 4.15 3.79 -2.01
N VAL A 84 3.53 3.05 -2.92
CA VAL A 84 3.46 3.42 -4.35
C VAL A 84 1.99 3.63 -4.73
N PRO A 85 1.56 4.87 -4.96
CA PRO A 85 0.22 5.13 -5.45
C PRO A 85 0.13 4.82 -6.95
N HIS A 86 -0.94 4.17 -7.37
CA HIS A 86 -1.31 4.17 -8.77
C HIS A 86 -1.92 5.53 -9.14
N LEU A 87 -1.67 5.99 -10.32
CA LEU A 87 -2.22 7.24 -10.84
C LEU A 87 -2.82 7.01 -12.21
N THR A 88 -4.08 7.38 -12.38
CA THR A 88 -4.75 7.41 -13.68
C THR A 88 -4.98 8.84 -14.11
N CYS A 89 -5.05 9.08 -15.43
CA CYS A 89 -5.31 10.41 -15.98
C CYS A 89 -6.82 10.68 -16.19
N VAL A 90 -7.68 9.76 -15.75
CA VAL A 90 -9.13 9.86 -15.92
C VAL A 90 -9.69 11.01 -15.08
N ASP A 91 -10.57 11.81 -15.68
CA ASP A 91 -11.26 12.93 -15.03
C ASP A 91 -10.34 13.94 -14.32
N ALA A 92 -9.17 14.17 -14.89
CA ALA A 92 -8.23 15.15 -14.38
C ALA A 92 -7.60 15.97 -15.50
N THR A 93 -7.40 17.25 -15.25
CA THR A 93 -6.64 18.12 -16.13
C THR A 93 -5.13 17.83 -16.01
N ARG A 94 -4.36 18.28 -16.97
CA ARG A 94 -2.90 18.21 -16.92
C ARG A 94 -2.34 18.90 -15.67
N GLU A 95 -2.87 20.06 -15.35
CA GLU A 95 -2.46 20.86 -14.20
C GLU A 95 -2.73 20.13 -12.88
N GLU A 96 -3.91 19.52 -12.75
CA GLU A 96 -4.26 18.70 -11.58
C GLU A 96 -3.32 17.50 -11.42
N LEU A 97 -2.99 16.80 -12.51
CA LEU A 97 -2.07 15.68 -12.47
C LEU A 97 -0.66 16.10 -12.05
N ILE A 98 -0.19 17.25 -12.52
CA ILE A 98 1.11 17.80 -12.12
C ILE A 98 1.13 18.10 -10.62
N GLU A 99 0.06 18.70 -10.08
CA GLU A 99 -0.03 18.98 -8.64
C GLU A 99 -0.08 17.69 -7.80
N ILE A 100 -0.84 16.69 -8.24
CA ILE A 100 -0.87 15.37 -7.58
C ILE A 100 0.52 14.73 -7.57
N ALA A 101 1.22 14.74 -8.69
CA ALA A 101 2.56 14.18 -8.79
C ALA A 101 3.56 14.91 -7.88
N LYS A 102 3.48 16.24 -7.80
CA LYS A 102 4.30 17.04 -6.88
C LYS A 102 4.04 16.70 -5.42
N ASP A 103 2.78 16.55 -5.04
CA ASP A 103 2.40 16.21 -3.68
C ASP A 103 2.92 14.82 -3.27
N TYR A 104 2.83 13.83 -4.14
CA TYR A 104 3.44 12.52 -3.91
C TYR A 104 4.96 12.61 -3.79
N TRP A 105 5.61 13.39 -4.65
CA TRP A 105 7.06 13.61 -4.58
C TRP A 105 7.48 14.24 -3.25
N GLN A 106 6.76 15.24 -2.79
CA GLN A 106 7.03 15.90 -1.51
C GLN A 106 6.75 15.01 -0.30
N SER A 107 5.86 14.05 -0.44
CA SER A 107 5.51 13.10 0.62
C SER A 107 6.50 11.92 0.73
N GLY A 108 7.45 11.80 -0.17
CA GLY A 108 8.45 10.73 -0.17
C GLY A 108 8.09 9.54 -1.02
#